data_a5469da24f1097d725d4099df030ae4b
#
_entry.id   a5469da24f1097d725d4099df030ae4b
#
_cell.length_a   1.000
_cell.length_b   1.000
_cell.length_c   1.000
_cell.angle_alpha   90.00
_cell.angle_beta   90.00
_cell.angle_gamma   90.00
#
_symmetry.space_group_name_H-M   'P 1'
#
loop_
_entity.id
_entity.type
_entity.pdbx_description
1 polymer ?
#
loop_
_entity_poly.entity_id
_entity_poly.type
_entity_poly.pdbx_seq_one_letter_code
_entity_poly.pdbx_strand_id
1 'polypeptide(L)'
;MTQGESFVYTCCPGWGDHEFCAIKTIVKDGKIVRTEKPSYTGAEANEGYICQKGIMSCRQPYNPKRLLHPLKRAGERGEGKWEEISWDQALDEIAAKLLQLRDDYGPESLAMWDVVASVPPSQGLAAVLSSRFMGLWGATDPIQGYGLDNGPFYAAFFDMGDFYKYMTTDPKNFDTSDYIIVWGANPIENQQRIAKHLVEARSNGAKIVDIGLLFDGTAGFADEFIPVKPGSDPALSLTMANLIIQD
;
A
#
# COMPACT_ATOMS: atom_id res chain seq x y z
N MET A 1 -6.69 6.21 30.26
CA MET A 1 -8.05 6.43 29.70
C MET A 1 -8.78 7.38 30.63
N THR A 2 -9.49 8.32 30.08
CA THR A 2 -10.39 9.21 30.81
C THR A 2 -11.75 8.53 31.03
N GLN A 3 -12.59 9.07 31.89
CA GLN A 3 -13.92 8.52 32.15
C GLN A 3 -14.76 8.47 30.86
N GLY A 4 -15.35 7.31 30.57
CA GLY A 4 -16.16 7.08 29.36
C GLY A 4 -15.38 6.70 28.10
N GLU A 5 -14.06 6.56 28.18
CA GLU A 5 -13.27 6.02 27.08
C GLU A 5 -13.20 4.48 27.14
N SER A 6 -13.32 3.86 25.96
CA SER A 6 -13.00 2.47 25.71
C SER A 6 -11.91 2.39 24.64
N PHE A 7 -11.36 1.20 24.40
CA PHE A 7 -10.41 1.01 23.31
C PHE A 7 -10.61 -0.33 22.60
N VAL A 8 -10.17 -0.35 21.36
CA VAL A 8 -10.05 -1.58 20.57
C VAL A 8 -8.69 -1.60 19.87
N TYR A 9 -8.16 -2.78 19.61
CA TYR A 9 -7.01 -2.94 18.77
C TYR A 9 -7.46 -3.15 17.32
N THR A 10 -6.88 -2.39 16.41
CA THR A 10 -7.14 -2.45 14.97
C THR A 10 -5.82 -2.42 14.21
N CYS A 11 -5.90 -2.64 12.90
CA CYS A 11 -4.75 -2.45 12.01
C CYS A 11 -4.75 -1.03 11.45
N CYS A 12 -3.55 -0.51 11.19
CA CYS A 12 -3.38 0.75 10.49
C CYS A 12 -3.96 0.65 9.07
N PRO A 13 -4.81 1.60 8.64
CA PRO A 13 -5.31 1.64 7.29
C PRO A 13 -4.30 2.20 6.28
N GLY A 14 -3.08 2.52 6.71
CA GLY A 14 -2.03 3.06 5.86
C GLY A 14 -1.51 2.00 4.89
N TRP A 15 -1.86 2.16 3.63
CA TRP A 15 -1.37 1.32 2.56
C TRP A 15 0.05 1.72 2.16
N GLY A 16 0.89 0.74 1.88
CA GLY A 16 2.26 0.97 1.43
C GLY A 16 3.33 0.83 2.51
N ASP A 17 2.96 0.88 3.80
CA ASP A 17 3.90 0.59 4.88
C ASP A 17 3.92 -0.92 5.25
N HIS A 18 3.11 -1.70 4.58
CA HIS A 18 3.07 -3.17 4.45
C HIS A 18 2.93 -4.00 5.72
N GLU A 19 2.80 -3.41 6.89
CA GLU A 19 3.13 -4.17 8.07
C GLU A 19 2.00 -4.32 9.04
N PHE A 20 0.75 -4.04 8.58
CA PHE A 20 -0.43 -4.23 9.40
C PHE A 20 -0.22 -3.74 10.84
N CYS A 21 0.40 -2.55 10.96
CA CYS A 21 0.74 -2.01 12.25
C CYS A 21 -0.46 -2.03 13.17
N ALA A 22 -0.34 -2.72 14.28
CA ALA A 22 -1.37 -2.73 15.30
C ALA A 22 -1.52 -1.31 15.87
N ILE A 23 -2.75 -0.86 16.00
CA ILE A 23 -3.10 0.44 16.56
C ILE A 23 -4.06 0.24 17.71
N LYS A 24 -3.82 0.91 18.83
CA LYS A 24 -4.80 1.05 19.89
C LYS A 24 -5.69 2.26 19.59
N THR A 25 -6.92 1.98 19.24
CA THR A 25 -7.92 2.98 18.86
C THR A 25 -8.79 3.31 20.06
N ILE A 26 -8.80 4.56 20.48
CA ILE A 26 -9.59 5.03 21.62
C ILE A 26 -10.92 5.55 21.11
N VAL A 27 -11.99 5.04 21.71
CA VAL A 27 -13.38 5.36 21.36
C VAL A 27 -14.05 6.03 22.56
N LYS A 28 -14.76 7.11 22.32
CA LYS A 28 -15.62 7.79 23.28
C LYS A 28 -16.94 8.14 22.61
N ASP A 29 -18.05 7.82 23.24
CA ASP A 29 -19.40 8.09 22.74
C ASP A 29 -19.61 7.60 21.27
N GLY A 30 -19.09 6.40 20.96
CA GLY A 30 -19.17 5.80 19.64
C GLY A 30 -18.28 6.42 18.57
N LYS A 31 -17.41 7.38 18.92
CA LYS A 31 -16.48 8.04 17.98
C LYS A 31 -15.04 7.74 18.33
N ILE A 32 -14.22 7.55 17.32
CA ILE A 32 -12.77 7.46 17.46
C ILE A 32 -12.25 8.85 17.82
N VAL A 33 -11.62 8.98 18.98
CA VAL A 33 -11.08 10.26 19.45
C VAL A 33 -9.58 10.38 19.27
N ARG A 34 -8.86 9.27 19.29
CA ARG A 34 -7.42 9.22 18.97
C ARG A 34 -6.95 7.80 18.73
N THR A 35 -5.77 7.69 18.17
CA THR A 35 -5.03 6.44 18.01
C THR A 35 -3.73 6.52 18.77
N GLU A 36 -3.33 5.42 19.38
CA GLU A 36 -2.14 5.29 20.21
C GLU A 36 -1.33 4.06 19.78
N LYS A 37 -0.06 4.02 20.15
CA LYS A 37 0.72 2.79 20.03
C LYS A 37 0.08 1.68 20.86
N PRO A 38 0.15 0.42 20.41
CA PRO A 38 -0.34 -0.70 21.19
C PRO A 38 0.49 -0.85 22.48
N SER A 39 -0.17 -1.29 23.56
CA SER A 39 0.44 -1.42 24.88
C SER A 39 0.62 -2.87 25.34
N TYR A 40 0.35 -3.85 24.44
CA TYR A 40 0.53 -5.26 24.78
C TYR A 40 1.90 -5.76 24.29
N THR A 41 2.49 -6.64 25.07
CA THR A 41 3.69 -7.40 24.70
C THR A 41 3.31 -8.39 23.60
N GLY A 42 4.06 -8.42 22.51
CA GLY A 42 3.76 -9.25 21.35
C GLY A 42 3.36 -8.45 20.10
N ALA A 43 3.20 -7.13 20.23
CA ALA A 43 3.17 -6.25 19.08
C ALA A 43 4.58 -6.01 18.52
N GLU A 44 5.37 -7.07 18.49
CA GLU A 44 6.77 -7.02 18.04
C GLU A 44 6.87 -6.51 16.59
N ALA A 45 5.84 -6.80 15.81
CA ALA A 45 5.77 -6.36 14.43
C ALA A 45 5.94 -4.85 14.26
N ASN A 46 5.48 -4.02 15.18
CA ASN A 46 5.70 -2.56 15.13
C ASN A 46 6.37 -1.99 16.37
N GLU A 47 6.92 -2.85 17.26
CA GLU A 47 7.69 -2.46 18.45
C GLU A 47 7.05 -1.34 19.30
N GLY A 48 5.73 -1.25 19.27
CA GLY A 48 5.00 -0.16 19.88
C GLY A 48 5.20 1.19 19.19
N TYR A 49 5.75 1.22 17.97
CA TYR A 49 5.85 2.42 17.15
C TYR A 49 4.57 2.65 16.37
N ILE A 50 4.17 3.89 16.24
CA ILE A 50 3.08 4.34 15.38
C ILE A 50 3.54 5.59 14.62
N CYS A 51 3.53 5.52 13.30
CA CYS A 51 3.92 6.63 12.46
C CYS A 51 2.81 7.69 12.34
N GLN A 52 3.09 8.79 11.68
CA GLN A 52 2.12 9.87 11.48
C GLN A 52 0.84 9.40 10.78
N LYS A 53 0.92 8.46 9.83
CA LYS A 53 -0.26 7.91 9.14
C LYS A 53 -1.19 7.22 10.14
N GLY A 54 -0.64 6.39 11.02
CA GLY A 54 -1.40 5.73 12.08
C GLY A 54 -2.02 6.72 13.08
N ILE A 55 -1.25 7.74 13.50
CA ILE A 55 -1.73 8.78 14.40
C ILE A 55 -2.89 9.57 13.76
N MET A 56 -2.77 9.89 12.48
CA MET A 56 -3.77 10.70 11.77
C MET A 56 -4.97 9.90 11.27
N SER A 57 -4.92 8.57 11.31
CA SER A 57 -5.99 7.69 10.79
C SER A 57 -7.34 7.95 11.47
N CYS A 58 -7.34 8.35 12.75
CA CYS A 58 -8.56 8.68 13.48
C CYS A 58 -9.31 9.91 12.94
N ARG A 59 -8.65 10.78 12.17
CA ARG A 59 -9.26 11.98 11.59
C ARG A 59 -9.91 11.74 10.24
N GLN A 60 -9.48 10.69 9.54
CA GLN A 60 -9.97 10.39 8.19
C GLN A 60 -11.48 10.13 8.13
N PRO A 61 -12.08 9.32 9.02
CA PRO A 61 -13.53 9.08 9.00
C PRO A 61 -14.38 10.33 9.23
N TYR A 62 -13.84 11.32 9.93
CA TYR A 62 -14.54 12.54 10.34
C TYR A 62 -14.11 13.78 9.55
N ASN A 63 -13.42 13.60 8.44
CA ASN A 63 -13.04 14.72 7.58
C ASN A 63 -14.30 15.36 7.00
N PRO A 64 -14.51 16.69 7.15
CA PRO A 64 -15.70 17.37 6.61
C PRO A 64 -15.81 17.32 5.08
N LYS A 65 -14.71 17.01 4.38
CA LYS A 65 -14.69 16.81 2.93
C LYS A 65 -14.91 15.35 2.51
N ARG A 66 -15.14 14.44 3.47
CA ARG A 66 -15.42 13.05 3.15
C ARG A 66 -16.75 12.95 2.39
N LEU A 67 -16.74 12.24 1.26
CA LEU A 67 -17.96 11.93 0.52
C LEU A 67 -18.79 10.92 1.30
N LEU A 68 -20.04 11.25 1.57
CA LEU A 68 -20.99 10.40 2.30
C LEU A 68 -22.07 9.81 1.38
N HIS A 69 -22.24 10.39 0.21
CA HIS A 69 -23.22 9.97 -0.80
C HIS A 69 -22.54 9.86 -2.17
N PRO A 70 -23.11 9.07 -3.10
CA PRO A 70 -22.66 9.05 -4.48
C PRO A 70 -22.78 10.44 -5.13
N LEU A 71 -21.83 10.74 -5.99
CA LEU A 71 -21.83 12.00 -6.74
C LEU A 71 -22.00 11.70 -8.23
N LYS A 72 -22.97 12.38 -8.85
CA LYS A 72 -23.19 12.37 -10.30
C LYS A 72 -22.64 13.65 -10.90
N ARG A 73 -22.04 13.56 -12.08
CA ARG A 73 -21.56 14.75 -12.78
C ARG A 73 -22.75 15.60 -13.25
N ALA A 74 -22.74 16.88 -12.86
CA ALA A 74 -23.77 17.87 -13.21
C ALA A 74 -23.33 18.86 -14.30
N GLY A 75 -22.06 18.76 -14.76
CA GLY A 75 -21.51 19.64 -15.80
C GLY A 75 -20.70 18.89 -16.83
N GLU A 76 -20.04 19.65 -17.70
CA GLU A 76 -19.13 19.11 -18.70
C GLU A 76 -17.92 18.43 -18.06
N ARG A 77 -17.31 17.49 -18.79
CA ARG A 77 -16.13 16.78 -18.32
C ARG A 77 -14.97 17.76 -18.09
N GLY A 78 -14.45 17.79 -16.85
CA GLY A 78 -13.40 18.70 -16.44
C GLY A 78 -13.85 19.91 -15.65
N GLU A 79 -15.17 20.26 -15.65
CA GLU A 79 -15.68 21.40 -14.88
C GLU A 79 -15.70 21.17 -13.36
N GLY A 80 -15.62 19.92 -12.90
CA GLY A 80 -15.65 19.60 -11.47
C GLY A 80 -17.00 19.84 -10.80
N LYS A 81 -18.08 19.94 -11.54
CA LYS A 81 -19.43 20.12 -11.02
C LYS A 81 -20.08 18.77 -10.74
N TRP A 82 -20.56 18.61 -9.52
CA TRP A 82 -21.15 17.37 -9.02
C TRP A 82 -22.43 17.63 -8.26
N GLU A 83 -23.38 16.71 -8.32
CA GLU A 83 -24.59 16.68 -7.50
C GLU A 83 -24.65 15.40 -6.69
N GLU A 84 -25.15 15.48 -5.46
CA GLU A 84 -25.40 14.32 -4.63
C GLU A 84 -26.65 13.58 -5.12
N ILE A 85 -26.54 12.26 -5.22
CA ILE A 85 -27.66 11.36 -5.56
C ILE A 85 -27.76 10.25 -4.51
N SER A 86 -28.93 9.60 -4.45
CA SER A 86 -29.09 8.43 -3.57
C SER A 86 -28.31 7.23 -4.09
N TRP A 87 -28.03 6.27 -3.19
CA TRP A 87 -27.45 4.98 -3.56
C TRP A 87 -28.34 4.21 -4.53
N ASP A 88 -29.68 4.22 -4.30
CA ASP A 88 -30.62 3.52 -5.18
C ASP A 88 -30.57 4.10 -6.59
N GLN A 89 -30.62 5.42 -6.70
CA GLN A 89 -30.47 6.08 -8.00
C GLN A 89 -29.14 5.75 -8.68
N ALA A 90 -28.03 5.79 -7.95
CA ALA A 90 -26.71 5.47 -8.51
C ALA A 90 -26.65 4.03 -9.02
N LEU A 91 -27.14 3.08 -8.23
CA LEU A 91 -27.14 1.67 -8.59
C LEU A 91 -28.05 1.37 -9.77
N ASP A 92 -29.24 1.96 -9.81
CA ASP A 92 -30.20 1.78 -10.92
C ASP A 92 -29.64 2.33 -12.24
N GLU A 93 -29.07 3.53 -12.22
CA GLU A 93 -28.46 4.14 -13.42
C GLU A 93 -27.26 3.36 -13.91
N ILE A 94 -26.39 2.88 -13.01
CA ILE A 94 -25.23 2.06 -13.37
C ILE A 94 -25.70 0.73 -13.95
N ALA A 95 -26.64 0.04 -13.29
CA ALA A 95 -27.15 -1.23 -13.75
C ALA A 95 -27.82 -1.13 -15.13
N ALA A 96 -28.67 -0.11 -15.32
CA ALA A 96 -29.32 0.13 -16.60
C ALA A 96 -28.30 0.37 -17.72
N LYS A 97 -27.25 1.17 -17.44
CA LYS A 97 -26.20 1.44 -18.43
C LYS A 97 -25.37 0.21 -18.77
N LEU A 98 -25.02 -0.59 -17.77
CA LEU A 98 -24.28 -1.82 -17.96
C LEU A 98 -25.09 -2.83 -18.79
N LEU A 99 -26.38 -3.03 -18.47
CA LEU A 99 -27.26 -3.91 -19.22
C LEU A 99 -27.41 -3.44 -20.68
N GLN A 100 -27.58 -2.15 -20.92
CA GLN A 100 -27.61 -1.60 -22.27
C GLN A 100 -26.33 -1.93 -23.04
N LEU A 101 -25.15 -1.72 -22.44
CA LEU A 101 -23.87 -2.02 -23.09
C LEU A 101 -23.71 -3.52 -23.38
N ARG A 102 -24.19 -4.37 -22.49
CA ARG A 102 -24.19 -5.81 -22.71
C ARG A 102 -25.08 -6.23 -23.87
N ASP A 103 -26.26 -5.63 -23.97
CA ASP A 103 -27.22 -5.91 -25.03
C ASP A 103 -26.72 -5.40 -26.41
N ASP A 104 -26.07 -4.23 -26.43
CA ASP A 104 -25.55 -3.60 -27.66
C ASP A 104 -24.23 -4.24 -28.13
N TYR A 105 -23.35 -4.65 -27.25
CA TYR A 105 -21.95 -5.00 -27.58
C TYR A 105 -21.46 -6.33 -27.00
N GLY A 106 -22.29 -7.04 -26.24
CA GLY A 106 -21.90 -8.28 -25.58
C GLY A 106 -21.26 -8.06 -24.21
N PRO A 107 -21.14 -9.13 -23.40
CA PRO A 107 -20.62 -9.05 -22.05
C PRO A 107 -19.13 -8.65 -21.99
N GLU A 108 -18.36 -8.93 -23.03
CA GLU A 108 -16.93 -8.57 -23.14
C GLU A 108 -16.70 -7.08 -23.29
N SER A 109 -17.76 -6.28 -23.53
CA SER A 109 -17.66 -4.81 -23.56
C SER A 109 -17.33 -4.19 -22.21
N LEU A 110 -17.49 -4.96 -21.11
CA LEU A 110 -17.10 -4.56 -19.78
C LEU A 110 -15.70 -5.05 -19.44
N ALA A 111 -14.80 -4.12 -19.12
CA ALA A 111 -13.50 -4.41 -18.55
C ALA A 111 -13.41 -3.79 -17.16
N MET A 112 -12.85 -4.52 -16.21
CA MET A 112 -12.58 -4.04 -14.86
C MET A 112 -11.08 -3.90 -14.64
N TRP A 113 -10.67 -2.73 -14.20
CA TRP A 113 -9.33 -2.53 -13.67
C TRP A 113 -9.39 -2.66 -12.15
N ASP A 114 -8.97 -3.80 -11.65
CA ASP A 114 -8.89 -4.07 -10.22
C ASP A 114 -7.44 -3.96 -9.76
N VAL A 115 -7.18 -3.08 -8.83
CA VAL A 115 -5.88 -2.93 -8.18
C VAL A 115 -6.09 -3.04 -6.70
N VAL A 116 -5.20 -3.76 -6.08
CA VAL A 116 -5.12 -4.00 -4.65
C VAL A 116 -4.84 -2.69 -3.91
N ALA A 117 -5.82 -1.80 -3.86
CA ALA A 117 -5.66 -0.49 -3.22
C ALA A 117 -6.33 -0.42 -1.84
N SER A 118 -6.98 -1.48 -1.39
CA SER A 118 -7.70 -1.51 -0.13
C SER A 118 -6.99 -2.36 0.89
N VAL A 119 -7.02 -1.87 2.07
CA VAL A 119 -6.42 -2.44 3.25
C VAL A 119 -6.94 -3.83 3.58
N PRO A 120 -6.08 -4.74 4.01
CA PRO A 120 -6.48 -5.97 4.68
C PRO A 120 -7.38 -5.68 5.89
N PRO A 121 -8.34 -6.50 6.20
CA PRO A 121 -8.69 -7.81 5.62
C PRO A 121 -9.65 -7.72 4.42
N SER A 122 -10.07 -6.54 4.03
CA SER A 122 -11.04 -6.33 2.94
C SER A 122 -10.47 -6.58 1.53
N GLN A 123 -9.15 -6.59 1.40
CA GLN A 123 -8.46 -6.80 0.14
C GLN A 123 -8.82 -8.13 -0.53
N GLY A 124 -8.75 -9.23 0.22
CA GLY A 124 -9.16 -10.53 -0.29
C GLY A 124 -10.64 -10.59 -0.64
N LEU A 125 -11.49 -9.88 0.10
CA LEU A 125 -12.92 -9.81 -0.17
C LEU A 125 -13.20 -8.99 -1.44
N ALA A 126 -12.52 -7.88 -1.67
CA ALA A 126 -12.68 -7.08 -2.87
C ALA A 126 -12.32 -7.88 -4.13
N ALA A 127 -11.19 -8.58 -4.14
CA ALA A 127 -10.77 -9.43 -5.25
C ALA A 127 -11.77 -10.58 -5.53
N VAL A 128 -12.31 -11.18 -4.47
CA VAL A 128 -13.34 -12.24 -4.62
C VAL A 128 -14.64 -11.66 -5.17
N LEU A 129 -15.06 -10.48 -4.72
CA LEU A 129 -16.28 -9.83 -5.21
C LEU A 129 -16.16 -9.37 -6.65
N SER A 130 -15.03 -8.77 -7.05
CA SER A 130 -14.80 -8.35 -8.43
C SER A 130 -14.74 -9.54 -9.37
N SER A 131 -14.00 -10.58 -9.03
CA SER A 131 -13.93 -11.81 -9.83
C SER A 131 -15.28 -12.50 -9.95
N ARG A 132 -16.05 -12.56 -8.84
CA ARG A 132 -17.41 -13.11 -8.87
C ARG A 132 -18.33 -12.30 -9.79
N PHE A 133 -18.30 -10.97 -9.68
CA PHE A 133 -19.12 -10.09 -10.51
C PHE A 133 -18.78 -10.28 -11.98
N MET A 134 -17.50 -10.20 -12.34
CA MET A 134 -17.05 -10.33 -13.72
C MET A 134 -17.36 -11.71 -14.31
N GLY A 135 -17.16 -12.78 -13.54
CA GLY A 135 -17.50 -14.16 -13.96
C GLY A 135 -19.00 -14.38 -14.17
N LEU A 136 -19.87 -13.83 -13.30
CA LEU A 136 -21.32 -13.89 -13.47
C LEU A 136 -21.82 -13.03 -14.63
N TRP A 137 -21.15 -11.92 -14.89
CA TRP A 137 -21.45 -11.04 -16.01
C TRP A 137 -21.06 -11.66 -17.36
N GLY A 138 -20.04 -12.49 -17.39
CA GLY A 138 -19.41 -13.02 -18.60
C GLY A 138 -18.46 -12.05 -19.26
N ALA A 139 -17.90 -11.12 -18.48
CA ALA A 139 -16.93 -10.14 -18.95
C ALA A 139 -15.51 -10.72 -19.01
N THR A 140 -14.60 -9.95 -19.58
CA THR A 140 -13.16 -10.22 -19.53
C THR A 140 -12.68 -10.25 -18.08
N ASP A 141 -11.76 -11.15 -17.76
CA ASP A 141 -11.14 -11.20 -16.43
C ASP A 141 -10.62 -9.82 -16.01
N PRO A 142 -10.69 -9.49 -14.71
CA PRO A 142 -10.19 -8.21 -14.22
C PRO A 142 -8.76 -7.99 -14.66
N ILE A 143 -8.50 -6.85 -15.29
CA ILE A 143 -7.13 -6.43 -15.64
C ILE A 143 -6.47 -6.01 -14.34
N GLN A 144 -5.68 -6.91 -13.79
CA GLN A 144 -4.81 -6.58 -12.68
C GLN A 144 -3.51 -6.03 -13.26
N GLY A 145 -3.09 -4.84 -12.83
CA GLY A 145 -1.89 -4.16 -13.31
C GLY A 145 -0.57 -4.89 -13.01
N TYR A 146 -0.63 -6.19 -12.81
CA TYR A 146 0.46 -7.03 -12.32
C TYR A 146 1.49 -7.44 -13.38
N GLY A 147 1.29 -7.13 -14.64
CA GLY A 147 2.18 -7.62 -15.69
C GLY A 147 3.61 -7.10 -15.58
N LEU A 148 3.80 -5.81 -15.35
CA LEU A 148 5.12 -5.20 -15.17
C LEU A 148 5.56 -5.20 -13.72
N ASP A 149 4.63 -5.00 -12.79
CA ASP A 149 4.88 -4.91 -11.36
C ASP A 149 5.21 -6.29 -10.76
N ASN A 150 4.43 -7.29 -11.07
CA ASN A 150 4.59 -8.65 -10.55
C ASN A 150 5.39 -9.61 -11.44
N GLY A 151 5.88 -9.19 -12.60
CA GLY A 151 6.74 -10.02 -13.43
C GLY A 151 7.97 -10.52 -12.68
N PRO A 152 8.78 -9.64 -12.07
CA PRO A 152 9.90 -10.02 -11.21
C PRO A 152 9.48 -10.86 -10.00
N PHE A 153 8.31 -10.59 -9.45
CA PHE A 153 7.71 -11.35 -8.37
C PHE A 153 7.49 -12.82 -8.74
N TYR A 154 6.84 -13.07 -9.88
CA TYR A 154 6.62 -14.44 -10.36
C TYR A 154 7.92 -15.12 -10.76
N ALA A 155 8.87 -14.40 -11.35
CA ALA A 155 10.19 -14.94 -11.65
C ALA A 155 10.89 -15.41 -10.36
N ALA A 156 10.94 -14.57 -9.32
CA ALA A 156 11.51 -14.94 -8.03
C ALA A 156 10.76 -16.12 -7.38
N PHE A 157 9.44 -16.20 -7.54
CA PHE A 157 8.65 -17.34 -7.04
C PHE A 157 9.06 -18.66 -7.73
N PHE A 158 9.24 -18.64 -9.04
CA PHE A 158 9.67 -19.84 -9.79
C PHE A 158 11.12 -20.21 -9.51
N ASP A 159 12.00 -19.23 -9.37
CA ASP A 159 13.44 -19.48 -9.16
C ASP A 159 13.77 -19.85 -7.72
N MET A 160 13.09 -19.27 -6.74
CA MET A 160 13.40 -19.42 -5.31
C MET A 160 12.33 -20.22 -4.53
N GLY A 161 11.24 -20.61 -5.19
CA GLY A 161 10.21 -21.51 -4.65
C GLY A 161 9.14 -20.86 -3.76
N ASP A 162 9.42 -19.74 -3.13
CA ASP A 162 8.44 -19.02 -2.31
C ASP A 162 8.83 -17.55 -2.12
N PHE A 163 8.11 -16.68 -2.79
CA PHE A 163 8.33 -15.25 -2.71
C PHE A 163 8.07 -14.67 -1.31
N TYR A 164 6.98 -15.05 -0.67
CA TYR A 164 6.62 -14.50 0.64
C TYR A 164 7.62 -14.86 1.73
N LYS A 165 8.26 -16.01 1.62
CA LYS A 165 9.27 -16.48 2.56
C LYS A 165 10.53 -15.62 2.55
N TYR A 166 10.85 -14.99 1.41
CA TYR A 166 12.05 -14.16 1.26
C TYR A 166 11.78 -12.66 1.44
N MET A 167 10.51 -12.24 1.45
CA MET A 167 10.14 -10.83 1.69
C MET A 167 9.93 -10.48 3.16
N THR A 168 9.96 -11.45 4.07
CA THR A 168 9.60 -11.25 5.48
C THR A 168 10.82 -11.18 6.39
N THR A 169 11.82 -10.43 6.01
CA THR A 169 12.93 -10.10 6.91
C THR A 169 12.42 -9.17 8.02
N ASP A 170 12.72 -9.50 9.27
CA ASP A 170 12.41 -8.60 10.37
C ASP A 170 13.23 -7.30 10.19
N PRO A 171 12.59 -6.13 10.16
CA PRO A 171 13.30 -4.85 10.06
C PRO A 171 14.38 -4.63 11.13
N LYS A 172 14.30 -5.29 12.28
CA LYS A 172 15.33 -5.28 13.30
C LYS A 172 16.69 -5.79 12.82
N ASN A 173 16.70 -6.62 11.78
CA ASN A 173 17.94 -7.10 11.22
C ASN A 173 18.79 -5.97 10.62
N PHE A 174 18.18 -4.85 10.26
CA PHE A 174 18.91 -3.67 9.82
C PHE A 174 19.76 -3.07 10.93
N ASP A 175 19.30 -3.11 12.20
CA ASP A 175 20.00 -2.53 13.34
C ASP A 175 21.40 -3.12 13.56
N THR A 176 21.62 -4.35 13.08
CA THR A 176 22.88 -5.10 13.21
C THR A 176 23.63 -5.29 11.89
N SER A 177 23.17 -4.65 10.83
CA SER A 177 23.81 -4.72 9.52
C SER A 177 24.93 -3.71 9.41
N ASP A 178 26.08 -4.11 8.87
CA ASP A 178 27.21 -3.21 8.64
C ASP A 178 27.08 -2.41 7.33
N TYR A 179 26.30 -2.94 6.37
CA TYR A 179 26.11 -2.35 5.05
C TYR A 179 24.67 -2.55 4.57
N ILE A 180 24.00 -1.47 4.20
CA ILE A 180 22.62 -1.50 3.75
C ILE A 180 22.51 -0.84 2.39
N ILE A 181 21.95 -1.54 1.42
CA ILE A 181 21.58 -1.00 0.11
C ILE A 181 20.09 -0.77 0.07
N VAL A 182 19.69 0.47 -0.10
CA VAL A 182 18.31 0.85 -0.41
C VAL A 182 18.22 0.98 -1.93
N TRP A 183 17.36 0.20 -2.57
CA TRP A 183 17.28 0.16 -4.02
C TRP A 183 15.86 0.41 -4.50
N GLY A 184 15.65 1.52 -5.20
CA GLY A 184 14.36 1.91 -5.76
C GLY A 184 13.27 2.16 -4.72
N ALA A 185 13.64 2.47 -3.48
CA ALA A 185 12.72 2.68 -2.37
C ALA A 185 13.04 3.98 -1.65
N ASN A 186 12.04 4.61 -1.05
CA ASN A 186 12.21 5.84 -0.27
C ASN A 186 11.65 5.67 1.16
N PRO A 187 12.28 4.82 2.00
CA PRO A 187 11.80 4.52 3.34
C PRO A 187 11.74 5.73 4.27
N ILE A 188 12.62 6.71 4.10
CA ILE A 188 12.62 7.94 4.93
C ILE A 188 11.30 8.70 4.80
N GLU A 189 10.68 8.71 3.62
CA GLU A 189 9.44 9.45 3.38
C GLU A 189 8.19 8.57 3.47
N ASN A 190 8.25 7.31 2.99
CA ASN A 190 7.04 6.50 2.84
C ASN A 190 6.98 5.24 3.69
N GLN A 191 8.11 4.78 4.26
CA GLN A 191 8.20 3.59 5.12
C GLN A 191 8.85 3.94 6.46
N GLN A 192 8.22 4.80 7.22
CA GLN A 192 8.79 5.40 8.44
C GLN A 192 9.23 4.38 9.50
N ARG A 193 8.68 3.18 9.49
CA ARG A 193 9.12 2.11 10.36
C ARG A 193 10.51 1.61 9.94
N ILE A 194 10.72 1.36 8.66
CA ILE A 194 12.05 0.99 8.12
C ILE A 194 13.03 2.14 8.32
N ALA A 195 12.59 3.37 8.12
CA ALA A 195 13.41 4.56 8.38
C ALA A 195 14.00 4.58 9.80
N LYS A 196 13.20 4.19 10.83
CA LYS A 196 13.69 4.07 12.20
C LYS A 196 14.89 3.13 12.29
N HIS A 197 14.80 1.97 11.67
CA HIS A 197 15.88 0.97 11.69
C HIS A 197 17.09 1.41 10.87
N LEU A 198 16.90 2.14 9.77
CA LEU A 198 18.03 2.75 9.04
C LEU A 198 18.77 3.79 9.89
N VAL A 199 18.03 4.60 10.67
CA VAL A 199 18.64 5.57 11.58
C VAL A 199 19.43 4.85 12.69
N GLU A 200 18.89 3.78 13.25
CA GLU A 200 19.55 2.99 14.27
C GLU A 200 20.81 2.31 13.72
N ALA A 201 20.70 1.66 12.57
CA ALA A 201 21.84 1.02 11.88
C ALA A 201 22.99 2.02 11.62
N ARG A 202 22.65 3.19 11.10
CA ARG A 202 23.64 4.25 10.86
C ARG A 202 24.30 4.72 12.17
N SER A 203 23.52 4.84 13.24
CA SER A 203 24.04 5.20 14.57
C SER A 203 25.00 4.14 15.12
N ASN A 204 24.80 2.89 14.72
CA ASN A 204 25.66 1.75 15.06
C ASN A 204 26.88 1.61 14.12
N GLY A 205 27.02 2.48 13.12
CA GLY A 205 28.17 2.53 12.20
C GLY A 205 27.93 1.87 10.83
N ALA A 206 26.73 1.45 10.52
CA ALA A 206 26.41 0.90 9.20
C ALA A 206 26.60 1.95 8.09
N LYS A 207 27.13 1.50 6.95
CA LYS A 207 27.15 2.29 5.72
C LYS A 207 25.85 2.08 4.95
N ILE A 208 25.20 3.18 4.55
CA ILE A 208 23.95 3.16 3.79
C ILE A 208 24.20 3.71 2.39
N VAL A 209 23.84 2.91 1.38
CA VAL A 209 23.91 3.28 -0.03
C VAL A 209 22.51 3.29 -0.60
N ASP A 210 22.14 4.37 -1.27
CA ASP A 210 20.87 4.48 -1.97
C ASP A 210 21.09 4.41 -3.48
N ILE A 211 20.35 3.50 -4.14
CA ILE A 211 20.36 3.33 -5.59
C ILE A 211 18.98 3.71 -6.11
N GLY A 212 18.89 4.81 -6.84
CA GLY A 212 17.59 5.35 -7.23
C GLY A 212 17.62 6.27 -8.45
N LEU A 213 16.43 6.66 -8.89
CA LEU A 213 16.25 7.58 -10.03
C LEU A 213 16.33 9.04 -9.62
N LEU A 214 15.93 9.35 -8.39
CA LEU A 214 15.78 10.70 -7.87
C LEU A 214 16.56 10.85 -6.57
N PHE A 215 17.15 12.02 -6.40
CA PHE A 215 17.73 12.39 -5.12
C PHE A 215 16.62 12.83 -4.17
N ASP A 216 16.09 11.91 -3.40
CA ASP A 216 14.98 12.07 -2.47
C ASP A 216 15.43 12.10 -1.00
N GLY A 217 14.50 11.95 -0.05
CA GLY A 217 14.79 11.96 1.38
C GLY A 217 15.72 10.84 1.80
N THR A 218 15.63 9.67 1.18
CA THR A 218 16.52 8.53 1.47
C THR A 218 17.91 8.76 0.90
N ALA A 219 18.01 9.24 -0.33
CA ALA A 219 19.28 9.65 -0.94
C ALA A 219 20.01 10.73 -0.10
N GLY A 220 19.25 11.70 0.42
CA GLY A 220 19.80 12.74 1.30
C GLY A 220 20.24 12.22 2.69
N PHE A 221 19.72 11.10 3.12
CA PHE A 221 20.10 10.42 4.36
C PHE A 221 21.26 9.43 4.18
N ALA A 222 21.40 8.82 3.00
CA ALA A 222 22.42 7.82 2.69
C ALA A 222 23.84 8.42 2.72
N ASP A 223 24.84 7.55 2.93
CA ASP A 223 26.27 7.92 2.85
C ASP A 223 26.73 8.04 1.39
N GLU A 224 26.04 7.35 0.49
CA GLU A 224 26.32 7.36 -0.94
C GLU A 224 25.03 7.21 -1.74
N PHE A 225 24.87 8.01 -2.79
CA PHE A 225 23.77 7.90 -3.74
C PHE A 225 24.30 7.52 -5.12
N ILE A 226 23.74 6.46 -5.68
CA ILE A 226 24.08 5.96 -7.02
C ILE A 226 22.87 6.21 -7.94
N PRO A 227 22.90 7.24 -8.79
CA PRO A 227 21.84 7.49 -9.74
C PRO A 227 21.84 6.45 -10.85
N VAL A 228 20.69 5.87 -11.13
CA VAL A 228 20.50 4.93 -12.23
C VAL A 228 19.53 5.50 -13.26
N LYS A 229 19.66 5.07 -14.50
CA LYS A 229 18.68 5.42 -15.56
C LYS A 229 17.49 4.47 -15.50
N PRO A 230 16.26 4.91 -15.81
CA PRO A 230 15.12 4.02 -15.91
C PRO A 230 15.44 2.80 -16.80
N GLY A 231 15.19 1.59 -16.25
CA GLY A 231 15.45 0.33 -16.95
C GLY A 231 16.90 -0.18 -16.90
N SER A 232 17.82 0.50 -16.21
CA SER A 232 19.22 0.04 -16.08
C SER A 232 19.48 -0.83 -14.84
N ASP A 233 18.52 -0.95 -13.94
CA ASP A 233 18.64 -1.75 -12.72
C ASP A 233 19.06 -3.21 -12.98
N PRO A 234 18.49 -3.93 -13.98
CA PRO A 234 18.95 -5.29 -14.28
C PRO A 234 20.40 -5.36 -14.72
N ALA A 235 20.88 -4.38 -15.49
CA ALA A 235 22.28 -4.35 -15.92
C ALA A 235 23.23 -4.16 -14.73
N LEU A 236 22.87 -3.27 -13.79
CA LEU A 236 23.66 -3.04 -12.59
C LEU A 236 23.68 -4.29 -11.70
N SER A 237 22.52 -4.89 -11.42
CA SER A 237 22.43 -6.09 -10.57
C SER A 237 23.17 -7.28 -11.16
N LEU A 238 23.06 -7.53 -12.47
CA LEU A 238 23.78 -8.61 -13.15
C LEU A 238 25.30 -8.36 -13.15
N THR A 239 25.73 -7.10 -13.27
CA THR A 239 27.15 -6.75 -13.18
C THR A 239 27.69 -7.01 -11.78
N MET A 240 26.96 -6.65 -10.73
CA MET A 240 27.32 -6.94 -9.34
C MET A 240 27.41 -8.46 -9.11
N ALA A 241 26.41 -9.22 -9.57
CA ALA A 241 26.41 -10.67 -9.48
C ALA A 241 27.61 -11.29 -10.21
N ASN A 242 27.91 -10.81 -11.43
CA ASN A 242 29.07 -11.30 -12.19
C ASN A 242 30.39 -11.07 -11.45
N LEU A 243 30.58 -9.92 -10.83
CA LEU A 243 31.79 -9.65 -10.04
C LEU A 243 31.90 -10.58 -8.83
N ILE A 244 30.79 -10.79 -8.11
CA ILE A 244 30.77 -11.71 -6.94
C ILE A 244 31.12 -13.17 -7.34
N ILE A 245 30.69 -13.59 -8.54
CA ILE A 245 30.99 -14.97 -9.02
C ILE A 245 32.44 -15.13 -9.47
N GLN A 246 33.07 -14.04 -9.92
CA GLN A 246 34.46 -14.08 -10.41
C GLN A 246 35.52 -14.03 -9.28
N ASP A 247 35.15 -13.49 -8.11
CA ASP A 247 35.98 -13.48 -6.89
C ASP A 247 35.84 -14.77 -6.09
#